data_32824599dad5fd6fb3daa2683be9d2cb
#
_entry.id   32824599dad5fd6fb3daa2683be9d2cb
#
_cell.length_a   1.000
_cell.length_b   1.000
_cell.length_c   1.000
_cell.angle_alpha   90.00
_cell.angle_beta   90.00
_cell.angle_gamma   90.00
#
_symmetry.space_group_name_H-M   'P 1'
#
loop_
_entity.id
_entity.type
_entity.pdbx_description
1 polymer ?
#
loop_
_entity_poly.entity_id
_entity_poly.type
_entity_poly.pdbx_seq_one_letter_code
_entity_poly.pdbx_strand_id
1 'polypeptide(L)'
;VNPKDFKKTMEVLEKIGKVDHHLVHEHHGMAWVDGVTVEPHYKVHNYQSPPTDYAMQEMFASVFPSELSSADMDGYAVPVFPPTFESVFLISHMVNHVYEEGLGLRQVIDYAMFLSSCADKIDWLQHHEYLHLMHMERAWRIFTCICVDYLGMSLPSQVESFSHQEKVWAEKMMADIMRVGNFGRGEYVFHHHGFKDAFNNYCWVAKRCWNLGFVCPSEARWWIISKVKRFFWKKSFKK
;
A
#
# COMPACT_ATOMS: atom_id res chain seq x y z
N VAL A 1 -12.21 -9.86 -0.08
CA VAL A 1 -13.06 -11.08 -0.11
C VAL A 1 -12.19 -12.31 0.01
N ASN A 2 -12.73 -13.42 0.52
CA ASN A 2 -12.02 -14.69 0.53
C ASN A 2 -11.71 -15.10 -0.94
N PRO A 3 -10.48 -15.53 -1.26
CA PRO A 3 -10.12 -15.95 -2.63
C PRO A 3 -11.09 -17.00 -3.22
N LYS A 4 -11.62 -17.90 -2.39
CA LYS A 4 -12.59 -18.92 -2.81
C LYS A 4 -13.95 -18.34 -3.23
N ASP A 5 -14.30 -17.18 -2.67
CA ASP A 5 -15.59 -16.51 -2.92
C ASP A 5 -15.47 -15.41 -3.99
N PHE A 6 -14.28 -15.15 -4.50
CA PHE A 6 -14.04 -14.04 -5.45
C PHE A 6 -14.94 -14.14 -6.68
N LYS A 7 -15.04 -15.33 -7.31
CA LYS A 7 -15.90 -15.53 -8.47
C LYS A 7 -17.36 -15.22 -8.15
N LYS A 8 -17.86 -15.71 -7.02
CA LYS A 8 -19.24 -15.46 -6.56
C LYS A 8 -19.47 -13.98 -6.26
N THR A 9 -18.47 -13.29 -5.71
CA THR A 9 -18.53 -11.84 -5.48
C THR A 9 -18.68 -11.08 -6.80
N MET A 10 -17.90 -11.43 -7.82
CA MET A 10 -18.02 -10.81 -9.15
C MET A 10 -19.41 -11.07 -9.78
N GLU A 11 -19.94 -12.28 -9.65
CA GLU A 11 -21.31 -12.64 -10.12
C GLU A 11 -22.41 -11.84 -9.39
N VAL A 12 -22.21 -11.51 -8.10
CA VAL A 12 -23.14 -10.65 -7.35
C VAL A 12 -23.04 -9.21 -7.84
N LEU A 13 -21.82 -8.68 -8.01
CA LEU A 13 -21.60 -7.33 -8.51
C LEU A 13 -22.16 -7.13 -9.93
N GLU A 14 -22.12 -8.17 -10.77
CA GLU A 14 -22.68 -8.13 -12.13
C GLU A 14 -24.22 -7.99 -12.14
N LYS A 15 -24.91 -8.42 -11.07
CA LYS A 15 -26.37 -8.26 -10.95
C LYS A 15 -26.80 -6.84 -10.55
N ILE A 16 -25.91 -6.09 -9.91
CA ILE A 16 -26.22 -4.76 -9.36
C ILE A 16 -25.43 -3.62 -10.03
N GLY A 17 -24.51 -3.96 -10.94
CA GLY A 17 -23.67 -2.99 -11.59
C GLY A 17 -23.01 -3.54 -12.86
N LYS A 18 -21.96 -2.86 -13.32
CA LYS A 18 -21.16 -3.26 -14.47
C LYS A 18 -19.85 -3.87 -13.99
N VAL A 19 -19.49 -5.05 -14.49
CA VAL A 19 -18.21 -5.71 -14.22
C VAL A 19 -17.35 -5.71 -15.48
N ASP A 20 -16.05 -5.45 -15.36
CA ASP A 20 -15.10 -5.64 -16.45
C ASP A 20 -14.26 -6.90 -16.20
N HIS A 21 -14.59 -7.97 -16.89
CA HIS A 21 -13.88 -9.25 -16.79
C HIS A 21 -12.46 -9.22 -17.40
N HIS A 22 -12.12 -8.19 -18.19
CA HIS A 22 -10.78 -8.01 -18.75
C HIS A 22 -9.86 -7.22 -17.82
N LEU A 23 -10.42 -6.49 -16.86
CA LEU A 23 -9.69 -5.75 -15.84
C LEU A 23 -9.60 -6.55 -14.52
N VAL A 24 -9.19 -7.82 -14.62
CA VAL A 24 -8.80 -8.60 -13.44
C VAL A 24 -7.30 -8.42 -13.24
N HIS A 25 -6.95 -7.71 -12.18
CA HIS A 25 -5.57 -7.52 -11.76
C HIS A 25 -5.06 -8.70 -10.93
N GLU A 26 -3.77 -8.72 -10.63
CA GLU A 26 -3.13 -9.81 -9.87
C GLU A 26 -3.65 -9.95 -8.43
N HIS A 27 -4.49 -9.03 -7.93
CA HIS A 27 -4.98 -9.00 -6.55
C HIS A 27 -6.44 -8.54 -6.40
N HIS A 28 -7.06 -7.95 -7.42
CA HIS A 28 -8.46 -7.49 -7.38
C HIS A 28 -9.16 -7.59 -8.74
N GLY A 29 -10.49 -7.58 -8.72
CA GLY A 29 -11.33 -7.33 -9.88
C GLY A 29 -11.81 -5.88 -9.91
N MET A 30 -12.59 -5.51 -10.93
CA MET A 30 -13.15 -4.17 -11.08
C MET A 30 -14.63 -4.20 -11.44
N ALA A 31 -15.41 -3.42 -10.73
CA ALA A 31 -16.84 -3.23 -10.98
C ALA A 31 -17.24 -1.77 -10.75
N TRP A 32 -18.38 -1.38 -11.31
CA TRP A 32 -19.02 -0.07 -11.08
C TRP A 32 -20.46 -0.27 -10.66
N VAL A 33 -20.80 0.24 -9.48
CA VAL A 33 -22.15 0.20 -8.91
C VAL A 33 -22.58 1.62 -8.66
N ASP A 34 -23.67 2.06 -9.29
CA ASP A 34 -24.21 3.44 -9.20
C ASP A 34 -23.15 4.53 -9.46
N GLY A 35 -22.24 4.28 -10.40
CA GLY A 35 -21.15 5.21 -10.76
C GLY A 35 -19.95 5.19 -9.80
N VAL A 36 -19.98 4.37 -8.75
CA VAL A 36 -18.88 4.18 -7.81
C VAL A 36 -18.04 2.98 -8.26
N THR A 37 -16.71 3.17 -8.32
CA THR A 37 -15.77 2.07 -8.58
C THR A 37 -15.65 1.18 -7.34
N VAL A 38 -15.84 -0.12 -7.53
CA VAL A 38 -15.71 -1.15 -6.50
C VAL A 38 -14.61 -2.12 -6.92
N GLU A 39 -13.60 -2.30 -6.08
CA GLU A 39 -12.47 -3.18 -6.30
C GLU A 39 -12.49 -4.34 -5.29
N PRO A 40 -13.14 -5.48 -5.62
CA PRO A 40 -13.14 -6.65 -4.74
C PRO A 40 -11.76 -7.29 -4.74
N HIS A 41 -11.01 -7.08 -3.66
CA HIS A 41 -9.70 -7.68 -3.47
C HIS A 41 -9.82 -9.13 -2.99
N TYR A 42 -9.13 -10.06 -3.67
CA TYR A 42 -8.98 -11.46 -3.24
C TYR A 42 -7.58 -11.76 -2.68
N LYS A 43 -6.68 -10.81 -2.80
CA LYS A 43 -5.36 -10.76 -2.19
C LYS A 43 -5.18 -9.35 -1.62
N VAL A 44 -4.52 -9.22 -0.49
CA VAL A 44 -4.38 -7.92 0.19
C VAL A 44 -3.74 -6.89 -0.74
N HIS A 45 -2.61 -7.25 -1.30
CA HIS A 45 -1.87 -6.45 -2.27
C HIS A 45 -0.86 -7.34 -2.99
N ASN A 46 -0.17 -6.81 -4.01
CA ASN A 46 0.86 -7.52 -4.74
C ASN A 46 2.23 -6.88 -4.49
N TYR A 47 2.87 -7.29 -3.39
CA TYR A 47 4.19 -6.79 -3.03
C TYR A 47 5.27 -7.32 -3.96
N GLN A 48 6.29 -6.51 -4.23
CA GLN A 48 7.38 -6.92 -5.12
C GLN A 48 8.42 -7.77 -4.38
N SER A 49 8.56 -7.57 -3.07
CA SER A 49 9.41 -8.37 -2.19
C SER A 49 8.70 -9.67 -1.80
N PRO A 50 9.19 -10.86 -2.17
CA PRO A 50 8.56 -12.12 -1.78
C PRO A 50 8.43 -12.31 -0.26
N PRO A 51 9.43 -11.95 0.58
CA PRO A 51 9.26 -12.00 2.03
C PRO A 51 8.11 -11.12 2.52
N THR A 52 8.00 -9.89 2.02
CA THR A 52 6.91 -8.97 2.38
C THR A 52 5.56 -9.53 1.95
N ASP A 53 5.47 -10.03 0.71
CA ASP A 53 4.23 -10.61 0.18
C ASP A 53 3.79 -11.81 1.03
N TYR A 54 4.72 -12.72 1.35
CA TYR A 54 4.44 -13.87 2.19
C TYR A 54 3.96 -13.44 3.59
N ALA A 55 4.71 -12.56 4.27
CA ALA A 55 4.37 -12.11 5.62
C ALA A 55 2.99 -11.43 5.66
N MET A 56 2.67 -10.59 4.67
CA MET A 56 1.36 -9.92 4.60
C MET A 56 0.23 -10.91 4.36
N GLN A 57 0.39 -11.91 3.47
CA GLN A 57 -0.65 -12.91 3.22
C GLN A 57 -0.88 -13.81 4.44
N GLU A 58 0.18 -14.21 5.15
CA GLU A 58 0.07 -14.96 6.41
C GLU A 58 -0.66 -14.15 7.49
N MET A 59 -0.28 -12.88 7.67
CA MET A 59 -0.94 -11.98 8.60
C MET A 59 -2.42 -11.78 8.23
N PHE A 60 -2.74 -11.62 6.94
CA PHE A 60 -4.12 -11.53 6.48
C PHE A 60 -4.89 -12.80 6.78
N ALA A 61 -4.31 -13.96 6.49
CA ALA A 61 -4.97 -15.25 6.73
C ALA A 61 -5.21 -15.53 8.22
N SER A 62 -4.38 -14.99 9.12
CA SER A 62 -4.57 -15.12 10.57
C SER A 62 -5.74 -14.31 11.11
N VAL A 63 -6.04 -13.15 10.51
CA VAL A 63 -7.12 -12.25 10.98
C VAL A 63 -8.42 -12.37 10.20
N PHE A 64 -8.39 -12.79 8.94
CA PHE A 64 -9.58 -12.87 8.08
C PHE A 64 -10.10 -14.29 7.92
N PRO A 65 -11.40 -14.53 8.09
CA PRO A 65 -12.45 -13.59 8.54
C PRO A 65 -12.69 -13.61 10.07
N SER A 66 -11.91 -14.37 10.84
CA SER A 66 -12.21 -14.74 12.23
C SER A 66 -12.08 -13.59 13.23
N GLU A 67 -11.20 -12.62 12.97
CA GLU A 67 -10.90 -11.52 13.91
C GLU A 67 -11.47 -10.18 13.46
N LEU A 68 -12.37 -10.16 12.46
CA LEU A 68 -13.01 -8.92 12.04
C LEU A 68 -13.92 -8.41 13.16
N SER A 69 -13.77 -7.13 13.48
CA SER A 69 -14.74 -6.39 14.30
C SER A 69 -15.78 -5.71 13.41
N SER A 70 -16.68 -4.95 14.00
CA SER A 70 -17.72 -4.23 13.27
C SER A 70 -17.67 -2.74 13.62
N ALA A 71 -17.69 -1.89 12.60
CA ALA A 71 -17.91 -0.47 12.75
C ALA A 71 -19.31 -0.10 12.23
N ASP A 72 -19.96 0.84 12.92
CA ASP A 72 -21.22 1.42 12.44
C ASP A 72 -20.92 2.48 11.37
N MET A 73 -21.55 2.33 10.20
CA MET A 73 -21.52 3.33 9.13
C MET A 73 -22.95 3.65 8.73
N ASP A 74 -23.50 4.73 9.26
CA ASP A 74 -24.86 5.18 9.00
C ASP A 74 -25.93 4.12 9.27
N GLY A 75 -25.79 3.37 10.36
CA GLY A 75 -26.70 2.28 10.76
C GLY A 75 -26.38 0.92 10.14
N TYR A 76 -25.34 0.83 9.33
CA TYR A 76 -24.87 -0.45 8.75
C TYR A 76 -23.64 -0.97 9.49
N ALA A 77 -23.70 -2.22 9.94
CA ALA A 77 -22.57 -2.91 10.54
C ALA A 77 -21.58 -3.33 9.45
N VAL A 78 -20.44 -2.64 9.35
CA VAL A 78 -19.40 -2.92 8.36
C VAL A 78 -18.26 -3.68 9.03
N PRO A 79 -17.80 -4.84 8.51
CA PRO A 79 -16.66 -5.55 9.05
C PRO A 79 -15.36 -4.75 8.81
N VAL A 80 -14.56 -4.60 9.85
CA VAL A 80 -13.27 -3.90 9.82
C VAL A 80 -12.18 -4.79 10.40
N PHE A 81 -10.95 -4.59 9.91
CA PHE A 81 -9.79 -5.32 10.40
C PHE A 81 -9.37 -4.88 11.81
N PRO A 82 -8.67 -5.76 12.57
CA PRO A 82 -8.07 -5.37 13.85
C PRO A 82 -7.10 -4.20 13.66
N PRO A 83 -7.02 -3.25 14.63
CA PRO A 83 -6.14 -2.09 14.52
C PRO A 83 -4.67 -2.42 14.29
N THR A 84 -4.17 -3.52 14.84
CA THR A 84 -2.78 -3.96 14.60
C THR A 84 -2.55 -4.33 13.14
N PHE A 85 -3.46 -5.09 12.54
CA PHE A 85 -3.40 -5.41 11.10
C PHE A 85 -3.49 -4.15 10.25
N GLU A 86 -4.49 -3.30 10.53
CA GLU A 86 -4.73 -2.07 9.77
C GLU A 86 -3.52 -1.13 9.79
N SER A 87 -2.86 -0.97 10.95
CA SER A 87 -1.66 -0.17 11.08
C SER A 87 -0.53 -0.65 10.15
N VAL A 88 -0.27 -1.95 10.14
CA VAL A 88 0.77 -2.55 9.27
C VAL A 88 0.38 -2.48 7.80
N PHE A 89 -0.89 -2.71 7.50
CA PHE A 89 -1.42 -2.59 6.14
C PHE A 89 -1.27 -1.18 5.57
N LEU A 90 -1.64 -0.14 6.32
CA LEU A 90 -1.50 1.25 5.88
C LEU A 90 -0.04 1.62 5.58
N ILE A 91 0.92 1.19 6.42
CA ILE A 91 2.35 1.40 6.18
C ILE A 91 2.79 0.71 4.89
N SER A 92 2.45 -0.56 4.73
CA SER A 92 2.85 -1.34 3.56
C SER A 92 2.24 -0.81 2.26
N HIS A 93 1.00 -0.35 2.33
CA HIS A 93 0.30 0.30 1.23
C HIS A 93 0.98 1.62 0.81
N MET A 94 1.33 2.47 1.78
CA MET A 94 2.08 3.70 1.51
C MET A 94 3.46 3.41 0.89
N VAL A 95 4.20 2.41 1.39
CA VAL A 95 5.50 1.98 0.81
C VAL A 95 5.34 1.60 -0.65
N ASN A 96 4.28 0.88 -0.99
CA ASN A 96 4.02 0.48 -2.36
C ASN A 96 3.81 1.69 -3.28
N HIS A 97 2.97 2.64 -2.87
CA HIS A 97 2.78 3.89 -3.61
C HIS A 97 4.07 4.71 -3.78
N VAL A 98 4.94 4.73 -2.76
CA VAL A 98 6.24 5.43 -2.86
C VAL A 98 7.01 5.02 -4.11
N TYR A 99 7.05 3.73 -4.42
CA TYR A 99 7.87 3.23 -5.55
C TYR A 99 7.10 3.11 -6.85
N GLU A 100 5.80 2.86 -6.82
CA GLU A 100 5.01 2.65 -8.02
C GLU A 100 4.64 3.98 -8.71
N GLU A 101 3.80 4.75 -8.08
CA GLU A 101 3.15 5.89 -8.73
C GLU A 101 3.43 7.22 -8.03
N GLY A 102 3.84 7.17 -6.77
CA GLY A 102 3.98 8.34 -5.90
C GLY A 102 2.93 8.35 -4.80
N LEU A 103 3.38 8.72 -3.60
CA LEU A 103 2.54 8.82 -2.41
C LEU A 103 1.90 10.19 -2.33
N GLY A 104 0.58 10.25 -2.11
CA GLY A 104 -0.13 11.49 -1.85
C GLY A 104 -0.20 11.83 -0.36
N LEU A 105 -0.38 13.10 -0.06
CA LEU A 105 -0.54 13.55 1.34
C LEU A 105 -1.79 12.95 2.00
N ARG A 106 -2.83 12.65 1.21
CA ARG A 106 -4.06 12.03 1.72
C ARG A 106 -3.80 10.72 2.46
N GLN A 107 -3.00 9.81 1.89
CA GLN A 107 -2.70 8.53 2.52
C GLN A 107 -1.96 8.72 3.87
N VAL A 108 -1.10 9.73 3.96
CA VAL A 108 -0.42 10.08 5.23
C VAL A 108 -1.39 10.65 6.26
N ILE A 109 -2.35 11.49 5.81
CA ILE A 109 -3.40 12.02 6.67
C ILE A 109 -4.30 10.90 7.19
N ASP A 110 -4.71 9.97 6.30
CA ASP A 110 -5.52 8.81 6.68
C ASP A 110 -4.81 7.98 7.76
N TYR A 111 -3.49 7.78 7.62
CA TYR A 111 -2.68 7.10 8.64
C TYR A 111 -2.58 7.90 9.96
N ALA A 112 -2.39 9.21 9.90
CA ALA A 112 -2.36 10.06 11.10
C ALA A 112 -3.69 10.04 11.85
N MET A 113 -4.81 10.10 11.13
CA MET A 113 -6.17 10.00 11.71
C MET A 113 -6.41 8.64 12.34
N PHE A 114 -5.96 7.57 11.67
CA PHE A 114 -6.04 6.21 12.21
C PHE A 114 -5.23 6.09 13.52
N LEU A 115 -3.97 6.51 13.55
CA LEU A 115 -3.15 6.47 14.76
C LEU A 115 -3.73 7.30 15.88
N SER A 116 -4.24 8.50 15.60
CA SER A 116 -4.87 9.37 16.59
C SER A 116 -6.11 8.72 17.26
N SER A 117 -6.78 7.81 16.54
CA SER A 117 -8.03 7.18 17.00
C SER A 117 -7.84 5.77 17.56
N CYS A 118 -6.76 5.08 17.18
CA CYS A 118 -6.61 3.64 17.44
C CYS A 118 -5.27 3.25 18.08
N ALA A 119 -4.34 4.18 18.35
CA ALA A 119 -3.02 3.85 18.87
C ALA A 119 -3.06 3.06 20.19
N ASP A 120 -4.05 3.30 21.02
CA ASP A 120 -4.29 2.59 22.31
C ASP A 120 -4.81 1.15 22.11
N LYS A 121 -5.29 0.80 20.91
CA LYS A 121 -5.84 -0.52 20.55
C LYS A 121 -4.86 -1.38 19.75
N ILE A 122 -3.72 -0.81 19.39
CA ILE A 122 -2.67 -1.53 18.64
C ILE A 122 -1.87 -2.40 19.63
N ASP A 123 -1.74 -3.69 19.33
CA ASP A 123 -0.70 -4.52 19.94
C ASP A 123 0.65 -4.14 19.31
N TRP A 124 1.38 -3.27 20.02
CA TRP A 124 2.65 -2.73 19.53
C TRP A 124 3.76 -3.78 19.41
N LEU A 125 3.73 -4.84 20.23
CA LEU A 125 4.68 -5.94 20.10
C LEU A 125 4.47 -6.67 18.78
N GLN A 126 3.24 -7.10 18.52
CA GLN A 126 2.87 -7.78 17.27
C GLN A 126 3.07 -6.88 16.04
N HIS A 127 2.73 -5.58 16.17
CA HIS A 127 2.97 -4.59 15.13
C HIS A 127 4.45 -4.50 14.73
N HIS A 128 5.36 -4.45 15.72
CA HIS A 128 6.80 -4.41 15.45
C HIS A 128 7.30 -5.73 14.83
N GLU A 129 6.81 -6.87 15.29
CA GLU A 129 7.14 -8.18 14.71
C GLU A 129 6.77 -8.25 13.21
N TYR A 130 5.57 -7.81 12.85
CA TYR A 130 5.14 -7.79 11.45
C TYR A 130 5.97 -6.82 10.61
N LEU A 131 6.24 -5.61 11.10
CA LEU A 131 7.09 -4.67 10.38
C LEU A 131 8.52 -5.19 10.20
N HIS A 132 9.04 -5.90 11.20
CA HIS A 132 10.36 -6.53 11.13
C HIS A 132 10.41 -7.62 10.05
N LEU A 133 9.43 -8.52 10.03
CA LEU A 133 9.31 -9.57 9.00
C LEU A 133 9.23 -8.99 7.58
N MET A 134 8.61 -7.82 7.43
CA MET A 134 8.48 -7.11 6.15
C MET A 134 9.62 -6.13 5.85
N HIS A 135 10.57 -5.95 6.77
CA HIS A 135 11.65 -4.95 6.68
C HIS A 135 11.13 -3.51 6.50
N MET A 136 10.02 -3.17 7.15
CA MET A 136 9.32 -1.88 7.01
C MET A 136 9.41 -0.96 8.23
N GLU A 137 10.19 -1.32 9.27
CA GLU A 137 10.34 -0.51 10.50
C GLU A 137 10.78 0.93 10.19
N ARG A 138 11.71 1.09 9.24
CA ARG A 138 12.18 2.42 8.84
C ARG A 138 11.09 3.23 8.15
N ALA A 139 10.32 2.62 7.26
CA ALA A 139 9.20 3.29 6.60
C ALA A 139 8.17 3.76 7.63
N TRP A 140 7.82 2.89 8.57
CA TRP A 140 6.95 3.23 9.68
C TRP A 140 7.46 4.43 10.47
N ARG A 141 8.74 4.45 10.87
CA ARG A 141 9.35 5.57 11.59
C ARG A 141 9.28 6.87 10.81
N ILE A 142 9.57 6.83 9.51
CA ILE A 142 9.51 7.99 8.61
C ILE A 142 8.08 8.54 8.50
N PHE A 143 7.10 7.69 8.23
CA PHE A 143 5.71 8.15 8.08
C PHE A 143 5.12 8.65 9.40
N THR A 144 5.42 7.98 10.52
CA THR A 144 5.00 8.45 11.84
C THR A 144 5.66 9.80 12.19
N CYS A 145 6.92 9.99 11.85
CA CYS A 145 7.62 11.28 12.00
C CYS A 145 6.93 12.38 11.18
N ILE A 146 6.53 12.09 9.94
CA ILE A 146 5.77 13.05 9.11
C ILE A 146 4.44 13.40 9.79
N CYS A 147 3.72 12.44 10.33
CA CYS A 147 2.46 12.69 11.02
C CYS A 147 2.64 13.62 12.24
N VAL A 148 3.72 13.46 12.97
CA VAL A 148 4.02 14.30 14.17
C VAL A 148 4.55 15.68 13.76
N ASP A 149 5.61 15.73 12.96
CA ASP A 149 6.36 16.98 12.73
C ASP A 149 5.65 17.89 11.69
N TYR A 150 4.83 17.35 10.76
CA TYR A 150 4.18 18.13 9.70
C TYR A 150 2.65 18.20 9.82
N LEU A 151 2.00 17.19 10.41
CA LEU A 151 0.55 17.18 10.57
C LEU A 151 0.10 17.50 12.01
N GLY A 152 1.03 17.67 12.95
CA GLY A 152 0.74 18.04 14.33
C GLY A 152 0.10 16.92 15.16
N MET A 153 0.22 15.65 14.74
CA MET A 153 -0.25 14.51 15.52
C MET A 153 0.57 14.38 16.81
N SER A 154 -0.08 14.09 17.91
CA SER A 154 0.62 13.74 19.16
C SER A 154 1.34 12.41 18.99
N LEU A 155 2.61 12.33 19.39
CA LEU A 155 3.36 11.08 19.35
C LEU A 155 2.72 10.07 20.31
N PRO A 156 2.32 8.88 19.86
CA PRO A 156 1.83 7.83 20.74
C PRO A 156 2.87 7.47 21.80
N SER A 157 2.45 7.25 23.05
CA SER A 157 3.35 6.98 24.18
C SER A 157 4.22 5.71 24.01
N GLN A 158 3.79 4.81 23.15
CA GLN A 158 4.49 3.57 22.82
C GLN A 158 5.57 3.77 21.74
N VAL A 159 5.63 4.94 21.11
CA VAL A 159 6.58 5.26 20.06
C VAL A 159 7.69 6.14 20.61
N GLU A 160 8.93 5.68 20.48
CA GLU A 160 10.10 6.46 20.89
C GLU A 160 10.27 7.71 20.03
N SER A 161 10.88 8.74 20.61
CA SER A 161 11.24 9.97 19.88
C SER A 161 12.10 9.69 18.65
N PHE A 162 12.00 10.56 17.65
CA PHE A 162 12.71 10.39 16.38
C PHE A 162 14.15 10.90 16.47
N SER A 163 15.06 10.10 15.95
CA SER A 163 16.46 10.49 15.76
C SER A 163 16.59 11.62 14.71
N HIS A 164 17.71 12.33 14.72
CA HIS A 164 18.01 13.33 13.70
C HIS A 164 17.94 12.75 12.28
N GLN A 165 18.46 11.53 12.08
CA GLN A 165 18.45 10.88 10.77
C GLN A 165 17.03 10.56 10.28
N GLU A 166 16.13 10.12 11.16
CA GLU A 166 14.72 9.86 10.81
C GLU A 166 14.00 11.15 10.43
N LYS A 167 14.26 12.26 11.11
CA LYS A 167 13.73 13.58 10.74
C LYS A 167 14.22 14.04 9.38
N VAL A 168 15.51 13.85 9.04
CA VAL A 168 16.06 14.16 7.71
C VAL A 168 15.40 13.28 6.63
N TRP A 169 15.13 12.02 6.91
CA TRP A 169 14.41 11.15 5.97
C TRP A 169 12.94 11.55 5.82
N ALA A 170 12.28 11.93 6.90
CA ALA A 170 10.90 12.42 6.89
C ALA A 170 10.78 13.71 6.05
N GLU A 171 11.72 14.66 6.21
CA GLU A 171 11.78 15.88 5.40
C GLU A 171 11.92 15.57 3.91
N LYS A 172 12.85 14.69 3.53
CA LYS A 172 13.03 14.27 2.14
C LYS A 172 11.79 13.59 1.57
N MET A 173 11.15 12.74 2.36
CA MET A 173 9.91 12.06 1.94
C MET A 173 8.76 13.05 1.80
N MET A 174 8.60 13.99 2.73
CA MET A 174 7.60 15.05 2.65
C MET A 174 7.80 15.94 1.42
N ALA A 175 9.04 16.31 1.12
CA ALA A 175 9.37 17.05 -0.10
C ALA A 175 8.98 16.28 -1.37
N ASP A 176 9.19 14.96 -1.40
CA ASP A 176 8.74 14.12 -2.53
C ASP A 176 7.21 14.08 -2.63
N ILE A 177 6.49 13.90 -1.51
CA ILE A 177 5.02 13.91 -1.48
C ILE A 177 4.47 15.20 -2.06
N MET A 178 5.00 16.34 -1.65
CA MET A 178 4.55 17.66 -2.12
C MET A 178 4.88 17.90 -3.60
N ARG A 179 5.98 17.35 -4.10
CA ARG A 179 6.43 17.52 -5.48
C ARG A 179 5.71 16.60 -6.45
N VAL A 180 5.57 15.31 -6.10
CA VAL A 180 5.05 14.27 -6.99
C VAL A 180 3.53 14.19 -6.92
N GLY A 181 2.98 14.38 -5.73
CA GLY A 181 1.54 14.32 -5.48
C GLY A 181 0.95 12.91 -5.62
N ASN A 182 -0.35 12.85 -5.54
CA ASN A 182 -1.09 11.60 -5.59
C ASN A 182 -0.98 10.94 -6.98
N PHE A 183 -0.59 9.69 -7.04
CA PHE A 183 -0.40 8.90 -8.27
C PHE A 183 0.58 9.54 -9.28
N GLY A 184 1.60 10.23 -8.80
CA GLY A 184 2.64 10.79 -9.66
C GLY A 184 2.19 11.93 -10.59
N ARG A 185 0.94 12.37 -10.49
CA ARG A 185 0.32 13.34 -11.41
C ARG A 185 1.04 14.68 -11.50
N GLY A 186 1.85 15.01 -10.49
CA GLY A 186 2.70 16.22 -10.52
C GLY A 186 3.89 16.13 -11.45
N GLU A 187 4.41 14.94 -11.76
CA GLU A 187 5.64 14.77 -12.55
C GLU A 187 5.54 13.75 -13.67
N TYR A 188 4.73 12.69 -13.51
CA TYR A 188 4.72 11.59 -14.46
C TYR A 188 3.33 10.97 -14.59
N VAL A 189 2.93 10.71 -15.84
CA VAL A 189 1.72 9.95 -16.16
C VAL A 189 2.15 8.62 -16.77
N PHE A 190 1.68 7.52 -16.17
CA PHE A 190 1.93 6.19 -16.71
C PHE A 190 1.19 5.99 -18.03
N HIS A 191 1.92 5.55 -19.04
CA HIS A 191 1.37 5.16 -20.34
C HIS A 191 1.55 3.65 -20.53
N HIS A 192 0.63 3.03 -21.27
CA HIS A 192 0.60 1.57 -21.42
C HIS A 192 0.70 1.10 -22.87
N HIS A 193 1.09 2.00 -23.79
CA HIS A 193 1.14 1.73 -25.22
C HIS A 193 2.56 1.48 -25.72
N GLY A 194 2.93 0.19 -25.80
CA GLY A 194 4.15 -0.22 -26.47
C GLY A 194 5.43 -0.21 -25.63
N PHE A 195 6.55 -0.49 -26.31
CA PHE A 195 7.86 -0.67 -25.68
C PHE A 195 8.42 0.62 -25.07
N LYS A 196 8.24 1.75 -25.75
CA LYS A 196 8.74 3.06 -25.27
C LYS A 196 8.13 3.43 -23.93
N ASP A 197 6.83 3.23 -23.78
CA ASP A 197 6.12 3.52 -22.53
C ASP A 197 6.55 2.57 -21.42
N ALA A 198 6.69 1.28 -21.72
CA ALA A 198 7.22 0.32 -20.76
C ALA A 198 8.63 0.67 -20.28
N PHE A 199 9.49 1.16 -21.17
CA PHE A 199 10.84 1.62 -20.82
C PHE A 199 10.81 2.90 -19.99
N ASN A 200 9.99 3.89 -20.35
CA ASN A 200 9.83 5.12 -19.60
C ASN A 200 9.29 4.86 -18.19
N ASN A 201 8.27 3.99 -18.07
CA ASN A 201 7.73 3.58 -16.78
C ASN A 201 8.79 2.87 -15.93
N TYR A 202 9.63 2.03 -16.56
CA TYR A 202 10.77 1.42 -15.87
C TYR A 202 11.76 2.46 -15.35
N CYS A 203 12.17 3.41 -16.20
CA CYS A 203 13.10 4.48 -15.81
C CYS A 203 12.55 5.33 -14.66
N TRP A 204 11.26 5.64 -14.69
CA TRP A 204 10.58 6.33 -13.60
C TRP A 204 10.70 5.57 -12.28
N VAL A 205 10.27 4.30 -12.26
CA VAL A 205 10.34 3.46 -11.06
C VAL A 205 11.77 3.29 -10.58
N ALA A 206 12.73 3.05 -11.47
CA ALA A 206 14.15 2.90 -11.12
C ALA A 206 14.71 4.17 -10.47
N LYS A 207 14.37 5.37 -11.00
CA LYS A 207 14.73 6.66 -10.42
C LYS A 207 14.14 6.83 -9.02
N ARG A 208 12.88 6.47 -8.83
CA ARG A 208 12.23 6.54 -7.50
C ARG A 208 12.90 5.59 -6.51
N CYS A 209 13.13 4.34 -6.90
CA CYS A 209 13.80 3.36 -6.05
C CYS A 209 15.22 3.82 -5.66
N TRP A 210 15.93 4.47 -6.57
CA TRP A 210 17.24 5.04 -6.29
C TRP A 210 17.17 6.21 -5.29
N ASN A 211 16.29 7.16 -5.53
CA ASN A 211 16.18 8.39 -4.73
C ASN A 211 15.53 8.15 -3.37
N LEU A 212 14.58 7.24 -3.29
CA LEU A 212 13.76 6.96 -2.10
C LEU A 212 14.06 5.58 -1.48
N GLY A 213 15.10 4.89 -1.92
CA GLY A 213 15.49 3.59 -1.38
C GLY A 213 15.80 3.61 0.12
N PHE A 214 15.99 4.77 0.71
CA PHE A 214 16.13 4.93 2.15
C PHE A 214 14.83 4.65 2.92
N VAL A 215 13.66 4.77 2.30
CA VAL A 215 12.35 4.51 2.95
C VAL A 215 12.22 3.03 3.29
N CYS A 216 12.35 2.16 2.30
CA CYS A 216 12.31 0.71 2.47
C CYS A 216 13.29 0.06 1.47
N PRO A 217 14.57 -0.16 1.86
CA PRO A 217 15.60 -0.67 0.95
C PRO A 217 15.30 -2.05 0.35
N SER A 218 14.58 -2.89 1.09
CA SER A 218 14.17 -4.22 0.61
C SER A 218 13.20 -4.08 -0.57
N GLU A 219 12.11 -3.35 -0.39
CA GLU A 219 11.12 -3.13 -1.45
C GLU A 219 11.74 -2.41 -2.65
N ALA A 220 12.54 -1.36 -2.44
CA ALA A 220 13.20 -0.64 -3.53
C ALA A 220 14.01 -1.57 -4.45
N ARG A 221 14.77 -2.52 -3.87
CA ARG A 221 15.54 -3.51 -4.64
C ARG A 221 14.63 -4.45 -5.42
N TRP A 222 13.58 -4.97 -4.79
CA TRP A 222 12.66 -5.90 -5.42
C TRP A 222 11.82 -5.24 -6.52
N TRP A 223 11.46 -3.96 -6.38
CA TRP A 223 10.82 -3.18 -7.43
C TRP A 223 11.68 -3.14 -8.70
N ILE A 224 12.98 -2.88 -8.58
CA ILE A 224 13.91 -2.88 -9.71
C ILE A 224 13.98 -4.28 -10.34
N ILE A 225 14.19 -5.32 -9.51
CA ILE A 225 14.31 -6.71 -9.98
C ILE A 225 13.06 -7.18 -10.71
N SER A 226 11.88 -6.92 -10.16
CA SER A 226 10.60 -7.36 -10.74
C SER A 226 10.30 -6.66 -12.06
N LYS A 227 10.57 -5.35 -12.18
CA LYS A 227 10.39 -4.62 -13.43
C LYS A 227 11.37 -5.12 -14.51
N VAL A 228 12.61 -5.45 -14.16
CA VAL A 228 13.57 -6.09 -15.09
C VAL A 228 13.06 -7.45 -15.53
N LYS A 229 12.61 -8.31 -14.61
CA LYS A 229 12.04 -9.63 -14.95
C LYS A 229 10.85 -9.50 -15.91
N ARG A 230 9.90 -8.61 -15.60
CA ARG A 230 8.72 -8.37 -16.47
C ARG A 230 9.10 -7.86 -17.86
N PHE A 231 10.14 -7.04 -17.96
CA PHE A 231 10.66 -6.53 -19.23
C PHE A 231 11.20 -7.66 -20.12
N PHE A 232 11.99 -8.58 -19.57
CA PHE A 232 12.53 -9.72 -20.31
C PHE A 232 11.47 -10.78 -20.59
N TRP A 233 10.53 -11.04 -19.69
CA TRP A 233 9.47 -12.03 -19.90
C TRP A 233 8.53 -11.65 -21.05
N LYS A 234 8.07 -10.38 -21.12
CA LYS A 234 7.26 -9.92 -22.26
C LYS A 234 7.94 -10.11 -23.63
N LYS A 235 9.27 -10.18 -23.66
CA LYS A 235 10.03 -10.48 -24.89
C LYS A 235 9.99 -11.95 -25.29
N SER A 236 9.86 -12.87 -24.34
CA SER A 236 9.87 -14.33 -24.59
C SER A 236 8.54 -14.84 -25.17
N PHE A 237 7.43 -14.14 -24.95
CA PHE A 237 6.10 -14.54 -25.45
C PHE A 237 5.68 -13.86 -26.77
N LYS A 238 6.56 -13.06 -27.38
CA LYS A 238 6.33 -12.44 -28.71
C LYS A 238 7.11 -13.13 -29.84
N LYS A 239 7.52 -14.40 -29.64
CA LYS A 239 8.08 -15.24 -30.70
C LYS A 239 7.09 -16.32 -31.11
#